data_68b3c3e65f1892d4da3b32f066cb2f4e
#
_entry.id   68b3c3e65f1892d4da3b32f066cb2f4e
#
_cell.length_a   1.000
_cell.length_b   1.000
_cell.length_c   1.000
_cell.angle_alpha   90.00
_cell.angle_beta   90.00
_cell.angle_gamma   90.00
#
_symmetry.space_group_name_H-M   'P 1'
#
loop_
_entity.id
_entity.type
_entity.pdbx_description
1 polymer ?
#
loop_
_entity_poly.entity_id
_entity_poly.type
_entity_poly.pdbx_seq_one_letter_code
_entity_poly.pdbx_strand_id
1 'polypeptide(L)'
;EEVRLAEERMAFQLAGSDANELWNEVVERDIRKLLKASISKLPPKCRQAFELSYFKEMTYKEIAEAMHISSRTVEEHVQKATKFLREDLKEVLFCLLFLLR
;
A
#
# COMPACT_ATOMS: atom_id res chain seq x y z
N GLU A 1 -10.60 4.59 -11.60
CA GLU A 1 -9.33 4.83 -12.28
C GLU A 1 -8.27 5.46 -11.36
N GLU A 2 -8.65 6.43 -10.55
CA GLU A 2 -7.74 7.05 -9.59
C GLU A 2 -7.21 6.04 -8.57
N VAL A 3 -8.07 5.16 -8.09
CA VAL A 3 -7.68 4.09 -7.16
C VAL A 3 -6.71 3.12 -7.82
N ARG A 4 -6.96 2.80 -9.08
CA ARG A 4 -6.09 1.91 -9.84
C ARG A 4 -4.70 2.51 -10.04
N LEU A 5 -4.61 3.80 -10.37
CA LEU A 5 -3.34 4.50 -10.54
C LEU A 5 -2.56 4.56 -9.23
N ALA A 6 -3.25 4.78 -8.11
CA ALA A 6 -2.62 4.81 -6.80
C ALA A 6 -2.06 3.44 -6.43
N GLU A 7 -2.80 2.37 -6.69
CA GLU A 7 -2.35 0.99 -6.48
C GLU A 7 -1.13 0.67 -7.33
N GLU A 8 -1.12 1.09 -8.59
CA GLU A 8 0.00 0.87 -9.49
C GLU A 8 1.26 1.60 -9.03
N ARG A 9 1.12 2.87 -8.62
CA ARG A 9 2.23 3.64 -8.09
C ARG A 9 2.82 2.99 -6.84
N MET A 10 1.96 2.53 -5.96
CA MET A 10 2.38 1.89 -4.72
C MET A 10 3.09 0.56 -4.99
N ALA A 11 2.53 -0.26 -5.87
CA ALA A 11 3.13 -1.53 -6.27
C ALA A 11 4.51 -1.30 -6.89
N PHE A 12 4.65 -0.28 -7.73
CA PHE A 12 5.92 0.08 -8.34
C PHE A 12 6.96 0.50 -7.30
N GLN A 13 6.55 1.33 -6.33
CA GLN A 13 7.44 1.76 -5.26
C GLN A 13 7.89 0.61 -4.37
N LEU A 14 7.02 -0.36 -4.12
CA LEU A 14 7.32 -1.51 -3.27
C LEU A 14 8.16 -2.56 -3.99
N ALA A 15 7.93 -2.74 -5.28
CA ALA A 15 8.61 -3.77 -6.07
C ALA A 15 9.97 -3.34 -6.61
N GLY A 16 10.23 -2.04 -6.71
CA GLY A 16 11.44 -1.53 -7.33
C GLY A 16 11.25 -1.27 -8.83
N SER A 17 12.25 -0.68 -9.48
CA SER A 17 12.11 -0.11 -10.82
C SER A 17 12.76 -0.90 -11.96
N ASP A 18 13.40 -2.04 -11.70
CA ASP A 18 14.28 -2.70 -12.68
C ASP A 18 13.70 -3.92 -13.38
N ALA A 19 12.38 -4.07 -13.41
CA ALA A 19 11.75 -5.21 -14.06
C ALA A 19 11.41 -4.88 -15.51
N ASN A 20 11.55 -5.86 -16.44
CA ASN A 20 11.14 -5.65 -17.82
C ASN A 20 9.60 -5.72 -17.97
N GLU A 21 9.08 -5.25 -19.11
CA GLU A 21 7.64 -5.06 -19.29
C GLU A 21 6.79 -6.34 -19.11
N LEU A 22 7.26 -7.46 -19.61
CA LEU A 22 6.55 -8.74 -19.46
C LEU A 22 6.46 -9.19 -18.02
N TRP A 23 7.54 -9.02 -17.28
CA TRP A 23 7.63 -9.31 -15.87
C TRP A 23 6.67 -8.40 -15.09
N ASN A 24 6.60 -7.13 -15.47
CA ASN A 24 5.72 -6.15 -14.83
C ASN A 24 4.24 -6.51 -14.92
N GLU A 25 3.77 -6.99 -16.08
CA GLU A 25 2.35 -7.33 -16.24
C GLU A 25 1.90 -8.45 -15.32
N VAL A 26 2.71 -9.50 -15.20
CA VAL A 26 2.39 -10.65 -14.34
C VAL A 26 2.50 -10.27 -12.87
N VAL A 27 3.57 -9.55 -12.52
CA VAL A 27 3.85 -9.15 -11.14
C VAL A 27 2.84 -8.11 -10.65
N GLU A 28 2.42 -7.17 -11.49
CA GLU A 28 1.42 -6.16 -11.12
C GLU A 28 0.11 -6.77 -10.67
N ARG A 29 -0.38 -7.78 -11.38
CA ARG A 29 -1.64 -8.42 -11.04
C ARG A 29 -1.57 -9.10 -9.68
N ASP A 30 -0.49 -9.82 -9.44
CA ASP A 30 -0.28 -10.54 -8.20
C ASP A 30 0.00 -9.59 -7.04
N ILE A 31 0.77 -8.53 -7.27
CA ILE A 31 1.06 -7.51 -6.26
C ILE A 31 -0.23 -6.79 -5.83
N ARG A 32 -1.13 -6.48 -6.76
CA ARG A 32 -2.41 -5.86 -6.40
C ARG A 32 -3.23 -6.72 -5.45
N LYS A 33 -3.30 -8.02 -5.74
CA LYS A 33 -4.03 -8.96 -4.88
C LYS A 33 -3.39 -9.04 -3.50
N LEU A 34 -2.06 -9.12 -3.47
CA LEU A 34 -1.30 -9.16 -2.23
C LEU A 34 -1.44 -7.86 -1.44
N LEU A 35 -1.42 -6.73 -2.13
CA LEU A 35 -1.59 -5.43 -1.50
C LEU A 35 -2.97 -5.30 -0.85
N LYS A 36 -4.03 -5.68 -1.56
CA LYS A 36 -5.38 -5.66 -1.01
C LYS A 36 -5.53 -6.57 0.19
N ALA A 37 -4.94 -7.77 0.11
CA ALA A 37 -4.96 -8.72 1.22
C ALA A 37 -4.21 -8.18 2.43
N SER A 38 -3.06 -7.55 2.19
CA SER A 38 -2.24 -6.97 3.25
C SER A 38 -2.95 -5.77 3.91
N ILE A 39 -3.56 -4.90 3.11
CA ILE A 39 -4.33 -3.76 3.62
C ILE A 39 -5.47 -4.24 4.50
N SER A 40 -6.14 -5.34 4.14
CA SER A 40 -7.25 -5.86 4.92
C SER A 40 -6.83 -6.36 6.32
N LYS A 41 -5.54 -6.64 6.51
CA LYS A 41 -4.99 -7.04 7.80
C LYS A 41 -4.76 -5.86 8.76
N LEU A 42 -4.76 -4.65 8.25
CA LEU A 42 -4.53 -3.45 9.06
C LEU A 42 -5.68 -3.21 10.05
N PRO A 43 -5.40 -2.64 11.24
CA PRO A 43 -6.45 -2.17 12.12
C PRO A 43 -7.37 -1.18 11.40
N PRO A 44 -8.68 -1.15 11.72
CA PRO A 44 -9.64 -0.34 10.95
C PRO A 44 -9.27 1.12 10.77
N LYS A 45 -8.79 1.78 11.83
CA LYS A 45 -8.44 3.20 11.75
C LYS A 45 -7.17 3.44 10.93
N CYS A 46 -6.17 2.57 11.09
CA CYS A 46 -4.95 2.64 10.28
C CYS A 46 -5.26 2.40 8.81
N ARG A 47 -6.11 1.41 8.53
CA ARG A 47 -6.54 1.11 7.16
C ARG A 47 -7.27 2.29 6.54
N GLN A 48 -8.22 2.88 7.28
CA GLN A 48 -8.98 4.03 6.79
C GLN A 48 -8.07 5.21 6.48
N ALA A 49 -7.17 5.56 7.40
CA ALA A 49 -6.23 6.65 7.19
C ALA A 49 -5.32 6.38 5.99
N PHE A 50 -4.85 5.16 5.85
CA PHE A 50 -3.99 4.77 4.74
C PHE A 50 -4.73 4.87 3.41
N GLU A 51 -5.95 4.34 3.32
CA GLU A 51 -6.76 4.38 2.11
C GLU A 51 -7.08 5.81 1.69
N LEU A 52 -7.43 6.67 2.64
CA LEU A 52 -7.72 8.07 2.35
C LEU A 52 -6.46 8.81 1.85
N SER A 53 -5.30 8.48 2.39
CA SER A 53 -4.05 9.10 1.99
C SER A 53 -3.60 8.66 0.60
N TYR A 54 -3.61 7.37 0.33
CA TYR A 54 -3.05 6.82 -0.91
C TYR A 54 -4.05 6.74 -2.06
N PHE A 55 -5.28 6.30 -1.79
CA PHE A 55 -6.26 6.09 -2.85
C PHE A 55 -7.09 7.34 -3.15
N LYS A 56 -7.40 8.12 -2.13
CA LYS A 56 -8.17 9.36 -2.26
C LYS A 56 -7.27 10.60 -2.37
N GLU A 57 -5.98 10.44 -2.16
CA GLU A 57 -4.99 11.52 -2.23
C GLU A 57 -5.31 12.72 -1.33
N MET A 58 -5.93 12.45 -0.18
CA MET A 58 -6.25 13.48 0.79
C MET A 58 -5.01 13.87 1.60
N THR A 59 -4.94 15.14 1.98
CA THR A 59 -3.89 15.60 2.90
C THR A 59 -4.16 15.08 4.30
N TYR A 60 -3.15 15.03 5.14
CA TYR A 60 -3.32 14.61 6.54
C TYR A 60 -4.31 15.49 7.28
N LYS A 61 -4.33 16.78 6.96
CA LYS A 61 -5.30 17.71 7.54
C LYS A 61 -6.74 17.35 7.15
N GLU A 62 -6.95 17.04 5.88
CA GLU A 62 -8.28 16.62 5.39
C GLU A 62 -8.71 15.31 6.03
N ILE A 63 -7.79 14.34 6.13
CA ILE A 63 -8.07 13.06 6.78
C ILE A 63 -8.41 13.26 8.25
N ALA A 64 -7.66 14.13 8.93
CA ALA A 64 -7.89 14.45 10.34
C ALA A 64 -9.30 14.98 10.55
N GLU A 65 -9.75 15.88 9.69
CA GLU A 65 -11.10 16.42 9.75
C GLU A 65 -12.15 15.35 9.49
N ALA A 66 -11.92 14.50 8.48
CA ALA A 66 -12.85 13.43 8.12
C ALA A 66 -12.98 12.37 9.21
N MET A 67 -11.89 12.05 9.89
CA MET A 67 -11.84 11.01 10.92
C MET A 67 -12.03 11.56 12.34
N HIS A 68 -12.12 12.87 12.50
CA HIS A 68 -12.24 13.55 13.81
C HIS A 68 -11.08 13.21 14.75
N ILE A 69 -9.86 13.25 14.22
CA ILE A 69 -8.62 13.05 14.97
C ILE A 69 -7.62 14.13 14.59
N SER A 70 -6.49 14.18 15.30
CA SER A 70 -5.46 15.16 15.00
C SER A 70 -4.65 14.74 13.76
N SER A 71 -4.05 15.70 13.08
CA SER A 71 -3.17 15.44 11.93
C SER A 71 -1.98 14.55 12.34
N ARG A 72 -1.49 14.74 13.56
CA ARG A 72 -0.41 13.90 14.09
C ARG A 72 -0.83 12.45 14.24
N THR A 73 -2.05 12.22 14.70
CA THR A 73 -2.61 10.86 14.81
C THR A 73 -2.76 10.23 13.43
N VAL A 74 -3.18 11.00 12.42
CA VAL A 74 -3.25 10.54 11.04
C VAL A 74 -1.87 10.10 10.56
N GLU A 75 -0.86 10.94 10.79
CA GLU A 75 0.51 10.64 10.41
C GLU A 75 1.00 9.34 11.05
N GLU A 76 0.71 9.15 12.33
CA GLU A 76 1.06 7.92 13.04
C GLU A 76 0.39 6.69 12.44
N HIS A 77 -0.91 6.80 12.12
CA HIS A 77 -1.65 5.71 11.49
C HIS A 77 -1.08 5.36 10.11
N VAL A 78 -0.79 6.36 9.30
CA VAL A 78 -0.23 6.14 7.96
C VAL A 78 1.16 5.53 8.04
N GLN A 79 1.99 6.00 8.97
CA GLN A 79 3.33 5.45 9.17
C GLN A 79 3.28 3.99 9.62
N LYS A 80 2.42 3.66 10.57
CA LYS A 80 2.22 2.28 11.02
C LYS A 80 1.74 1.38 9.88
N ALA A 81 0.78 1.86 9.10
CA ALA A 81 0.26 1.14 7.96
C ALA A 81 1.36 0.87 6.93
N THR A 82 2.12 1.90 6.58
CA THR A 82 3.20 1.80 5.60
C THR A 82 4.26 0.80 6.06
N LYS A 83 4.64 0.87 7.33
CA LYS A 83 5.63 -0.03 7.91
C LYS A 83 5.15 -1.48 7.88
N PHE A 84 3.91 -1.70 8.30
CA PHE A 84 3.30 -3.04 8.28
C PHE A 84 3.25 -3.60 6.86
N LEU A 85 2.82 -2.80 5.89
CA LEU A 85 2.71 -3.24 4.50
C LEU A 85 4.08 -3.59 3.91
N ARG A 86 5.09 -2.81 4.22
CA ARG A 86 6.46 -3.10 3.76
C ARG A 86 6.94 -4.44 4.29
N GLU A 87 6.73 -4.70 5.56
CA GLU A 87 7.17 -5.94 6.20
C GLU A 87 6.38 -7.15 5.69
N ASP A 88 5.06 -7.00 5.60
CA ASP A 88 4.18 -8.08 5.14
C ASP A 88 4.44 -8.43 3.67
N LEU A 89 4.52 -7.42 2.82
CA LEU A 89 4.76 -7.63 1.39
C LEU A 89 6.19 -8.05 1.08
N LYS A 90 7.14 -7.65 1.90
CA LYS A 90 8.53 -8.04 1.76
C LYS A 90 8.69 -9.55 1.92
N GLU A 91 8.03 -10.13 2.91
CA GLU A 91 8.05 -11.59 3.12
C GLU A 91 7.44 -12.32 1.93
N VAL A 92 6.30 -11.84 1.45
CA VAL A 92 5.61 -12.46 0.32
C VAL A 92 6.45 -12.34 -0.95
N LEU A 93 7.02 -11.17 -1.22
CA LEU A 93 7.90 -10.96 -2.37
C LEU A 93 9.14 -11.84 -2.30
N PHE A 94 9.69 -12.02 -1.10
CA PHE A 94 10.83 -12.89 -0.89
C PHE A 94 10.47 -14.35 -1.18
N CYS A 95 9.31 -14.78 -0.71
CA CYS A 95 8.80 -16.13 -0.99
C CYS A 95 8.56 -16.35 -2.47
N LEU A 96 7.98 -15.35 -3.16
CA LEU A 96 7.76 -15.44 -4.61
C LEU A 96 9.06 -15.53 -5.38
N LEU A 97 10.05 -14.72 -5.02
CA LEU A 97 11.38 -14.76 -5.63
C LEU A 97 12.06 -16.11 -5.41
N PHE A 98 11.87 -16.69 -4.23
CA PHE A 98 12.42 -18.00 -3.91
C PHE A 98 11.74 -19.12 -4.71
N LEU A 99 10.43 -19.02 -4.91
CA LEU A 99 9.66 -20.00 -5.68
C LEU A 99 9.91 -19.92 -7.19
N LEU A 100 10.27 -18.74 -7.69
CA LEU A 100 10.54 -18.50 -9.11
C LEU A 100 11.97 -18.89 -9.52
N ARG A 101 12.78 -19.31 -8.59
CA ARG A 101 14.07 -19.89 -8.89
C ARG A 101 13.90 -21.38 -9.23
#